data_b5aea1b44b653e25e0b302f60a905d5f
#
_entry.id   b5aea1b44b653e25e0b302f60a905d5f
#
_cell.length_a   1.000
_cell.length_b   1.000
_cell.length_c   1.000
_cell.angle_alpha   90.00
_cell.angle_beta   90.00
_cell.angle_gamma   90.00
#
_symmetry.space_group_name_H-M   'P 1'
#
loop_
_entity.id
_entity.type
_entity.pdbx_description
1 polymer ?
#
loop_
_entity_poly.entity_id
_entity_poly.type
_entity_poly.pdbx_seq_one_letter_code
_entity_poly.pdbx_strand_id
1 'polypeptide(L)'
;MTNYPQTHQEVFDTVATHLFKQGMKSISEEGCAYRAIASINDQEVVLKCAVGALIPDWMYTESMEGTSVHGLLDEFNKSTDTPNEVEQELYQFLADNEDLLTALQEAHDHKMEHSLGVNDHTFLATMLDVAHRFGLNETALRAAHQAYIRQPQEA
;
A
#
# COMPACT_ATOMS: atom_id res chain seq x y z
N MET A 1 -20.50 -0.95 -7.20
CA MET A 1 -19.36 -0.22 -7.80
C MET A 1 -18.28 0.02 -6.75
N THR A 2 -17.07 -0.32 -7.09
CA THR A 2 -15.95 -0.13 -6.17
C THR A 2 -15.38 1.27 -6.36
N ASN A 3 -15.17 1.99 -5.25
CA ASN A 3 -14.64 3.36 -5.30
C ASN A 3 -13.11 3.34 -5.24
N TYR A 4 -12.47 2.99 -6.37
CA TYR A 4 -11.03 3.12 -6.47
C TYR A 4 -10.63 4.59 -6.66
N PRO A 5 -9.45 5.00 -6.18
CA PRO A 5 -8.90 6.30 -6.53
C PRO A 5 -8.88 6.49 -8.04
N GLN A 6 -9.25 7.69 -8.51
CA GLN A 6 -9.43 7.95 -9.94
C GLN A 6 -8.18 8.50 -10.63
N THR A 7 -7.23 9.02 -9.87
CA THR A 7 -6.01 9.62 -10.42
C THR A 7 -4.79 9.08 -9.70
N HIS A 8 -3.61 9.19 -10.33
CA HIS A 8 -2.34 8.86 -9.68
C HIS A 8 -2.15 9.66 -8.40
N GLN A 9 -2.57 10.93 -8.38
CA GLN A 9 -2.47 11.75 -7.16
C GLN A 9 -3.32 11.16 -6.03
N GLU A 10 -4.54 10.74 -6.31
CA GLU A 10 -5.41 10.14 -5.30
C GLU A 10 -4.85 8.80 -4.80
N VAL A 11 -4.27 7.99 -5.70
CA VAL A 11 -3.61 6.73 -5.32
C VAL A 11 -2.46 7.03 -4.36
N PHE A 12 -1.59 7.95 -4.74
CA PHE A 12 -0.45 8.35 -3.92
C PHE A 12 -0.88 8.86 -2.55
N ASP A 13 -1.85 9.77 -2.53
CA ASP A 13 -2.35 10.38 -1.29
C ASP A 13 -2.96 9.33 -0.36
N THR A 14 -3.74 8.41 -0.91
CA THR A 14 -4.37 7.33 -0.14
C THR A 14 -3.32 6.41 0.48
N VAL A 15 -2.33 6.01 -0.29
CA VAL A 15 -1.26 5.11 0.18
C VAL A 15 -0.39 5.80 1.22
N ALA A 16 0.03 7.04 0.96
CA ALA A 16 0.87 7.79 1.89
C ALA A 16 0.17 7.98 3.24
N THR A 17 -1.09 8.37 3.20
CA THR A 17 -1.90 8.55 4.42
C THR A 17 -2.04 7.24 5.18
N HIS A 18 -2.34 6.14 4.46
CA HIS A 18 -2.48 4.83 5.08
C HIS A 18 -1.19 4.37 5.76
N LEU A 19 -0.06 4.43 5.06
CA LEU A 19 1.19 3.89 5.58
C LEU A 19 1.69 4.66 6.80
N PHE A 20 1.59 5.99 6.80
CA PHE A 20 1.95 6.77 7.97
C PHE A 20 0.97 6.57 9.13
N LYS A 21 -0.33 6.45 8.85
CA LYS A 21 -1.32 6.17 9.90
C LYS A 21 -1.09 4.80 10.52
N GLN A 22 -0.79 3.79 9.70
CA GLN A 22 -0.45 2.45 10.17
C GLN A 22 0.87 2.45 10.96
N GLY A 23 1.86 3.20 10.50
CA GLY A 23 3.12 3.43 11.18
C GLY A 23 4.07 2.24 11.20
N MET A 24 3.76 1.16 10.50
CA MET A 24 4.60 -0.03 10.47
C MET A 24 4.37 -0.84 9.19
N LYS A 25 5.38 -1.63 8.83
CA LYS A 25 5.35 -2.47 7.66
C LYS A 25 4.38 -3.64 7.84
N SER A 26 3.65 -3.99 6.78
CA SER A 26 2.86 -5.22 6.75
C SER A 26 3.79 -6.38 6.41
N ILE A 27 4.10 -7.19 7.40
CA ILE A 27 5.03 -8.29 7.26
C ILE A 27 4.49 -9.53 7.97
N SER A 28 4.62 -10.69 7.31
CA SER A 28 4.29 -11.99 7.89
C SER A 28 5.55 -12.81 8.03
N GLU A 29 5.44 -14.05 8.51
CA GLU A 29 6.57 -14.97 8.61
C GLU A 29 7.23 -15.24 7.26
N GLU A 30 6.48 -15.08 6.18
CA GLU A 30 6.97 -15.31 4.81
C GLU A 30 7.51 -14.04 4.14
N GLY A 31 7.49 -12.90 4.82
CA GLY A 31 7.98 -11.63 4.31
C GLY A 31 6.88 -10.58 4.18
N CYS A 32 7.10 -9.58 3.34
CA CYS A 32 6.11 -8.52 3.13
C CYS A 32 4.82 -9.08 2.57
N ALA A 33 3.69 -8.60 3.07
CA ALA A 33 2.38 -9.16 2.76
C ALA A 33 1.39 -8.06 2.42
N TYR A 34 0.46 -8.37 1.51
CA TYR A 34 -0.67 -7.49 1.23
C TYR A 34 -1.50 -7.29 2.50
N ARG A 35 -1.64 -8.33 3.29
CA ARG A 35 -2.26 -8.27 4.61
C ARG A 35 -1.52 -9.17 5.58
N ALA A 36 -1.29 -8.64 6.78
CA ALA A 36 -0.68 -9.38 7.87
C ALA A 36 -1.45 -9.08 9.16
N ILE A 37 -1.45 -10.03 10.07
CA ILE A 37 -2.06 -9.83 11.38
C ILE A 37 -0.94 -9.62 12.40
N ALA A 38 -1.01 -8.52 13.14
CA ALA A 38 -0.08 -8.21 14.20
C ALA A 38 -0.83 -8.10 15.53
N SER A 39 -0.17 -8.49 16.61
CA SER A 39 -0.68 -8.27 17.96
C SER A 39 -0.06 -6.99 18.51
N ILE A 40 -0.89 -5.99 18.76
CA ILE A 40 -0.46 -4.70 19.29
C ILE A 40 -1.32 -4.41 20.53
N ASN A 41 -0.68 -4.26 21.68
CA ASN A 41 -1.37 -4.03 22.95
C ASN A 41 -2.46 -5.08 23.22
N ASP A 42 -2.13 -6.36 22.99
CA ASP A 42 -3.02 -7.52 23.15
C ASP A 42 -4.25 -7.52 22.22
N GLN A 43 -4.22 -6.70 21.18
CA GLN A 43 -5.28 -6.67 20.17
C GLN A 43 -4.73 -7.08 18.82
N GLU A 44 -5.50 -7.87 18.09
CA GLU A 44 -5.17 -8.22 16.72
C GLU A 44 -5.49 -7.04 15.80
N VAL A 45 -4.51 -6.64 15.00
CA VAL A 45 -4.64 -5.56 14.03
C VAL A 45 -4.26 -6.09 12.66
N VAL A 46 -5.06 -5.77 11.65
CA VAL A 46 -4.73 -6.11 10.27
C VAL A 46 -3.85 -5.02 9.70
N LEU A 47 -2.63 -5.39 9.30
CA LEU A 47 -1.72 -4.50 8.61
C LEU A 47 -1.85 -4.71 7.11
N LYS A 48 -1.69 -3.64 6.34
CA LYS A 48 -1.77 -3.69 4.88
C LYS A 48 -0.57 -2.97 4.27
N CYS A 49 -0.03 -3.53 3.19
CA CYS A 49 1.00 -2.84 2.41
C CYS A 49 0.36 -1.76 1.53
N ALA A 50 1.18 -1.11 0.70
CA ALA A 50 0.69 -0.06 -0.20
C ALA A 50 -0.45 -0.53 -1.09
N VAL A 51 -0.25 -1.64 -1.79
CA VAL A 51 -1.25 -2.20 -2.69
C VAL A 51 -2.41 -2.82 -1.91
N GLY A 52 -2.10 -3.50 -0.80
CA GLY A 52 -3.13 -4.12 0.05
C GLY A 52 -4.14 -3.12 0.58
N ALA A 53 -3.72 -1.88 0.85
CA ALA A 53 -4.61 -0.82 1.30
C ALA A 53 -5.67 -0.43 0.24
N LEU A 54 -5.39 -0.72 -1.02
CA LEU A 54 -6.25 -0.36 -2.15
C LEU A 54 -7.15 -1.52 -2.60
N ILE A 55 -6.86 -2.74 -2.18
CA ILE A 55 -7.67 -3.91 -2.51
C ILE A 55 -8.83 -3.99 -1.52
N PRO A 56 -10.09 -3.95 -2.00
CA PRO A 56 -11.24 -4.07 -1.09
C PRO A 56 -11.21 -5.39 -0.31
N ASP A 57 -11.68 -5.37 0.93
CA ASP A 57 -11.63 -6.54 1.81
C ASP A 57 -12.30 -7.78 1.21
N TRP A 58 -13.40 -7.58 0.52
CA TRP A 58 -14.15 -8.67 -0.09
C TRP A 58 -13.52 -9.22 -1.38
N MET A 59 -12.52 -8.53 -1.92
CA MET A 59 -11.75 -8.98 -3.10
C MET A 59 -10.45 -9.70 -2.72
N TYR A 60 -9.95 -9.45 -1.51
CA TYR A 60 -8.68 -10.02 -1.07
C TYR A 60 -8.79 -11.53 -0.91
N THR A 61 -7.78 -12.26 -1.39
CA THR A 61 -7.60 -13.69 -1.15
C THR A 61 -6.15 -13.98 -0.79
N GLU A 62 -5.93 -15.00 0.01
CA GLU A 62 -4.57 -15.40 0.40
C GLU A 62 -3.70 -15.79 -0.79
N SER A 63 -4.32 -16.21 -1.89
CA SER A 63 -3.57 -16.57 -3.10
C SER A 63 -2.85 -15.38 -3.74
N MET A 64 -3.21 -14.14 -3.36
CA MET A 64 -2.52 -12.94 -3.83
C MET A 64 -1.17 -12.76 -3.15
N GLU A 65 -0.95 -13.37 -1.99
CA GLU A 65 0.30 -13.21 -1.24
C GLU A 65 1.48 -13.81 -2.00
N GLY A 66 2.64 -13.16 -1.83
CA GLY A 66 3.85 -13.56 -2.51
C GLY A 66 3.94 -13.17 -3.99
N THR A 67 2.96 -12.39 -4.48
CA THR A 67 2.86 -12.00 -5.88
C THR A 67 2.96 -10.48 -6.00
N SER A 68 3.79 -10.00 -6.92
CA SER A 68 3.88 -8.57 -7.23
C SER A 68 2.62 -8.08 -7.98
N VAL A 69 2.48 -6.76 -8.13
CA VAL A 69 1.39 -6.21 -8.95
C VAL A 69 1.47 -6.75 -10.37
N HIS A 70 2.67 -6.77 -10.95
CA HIS A 70 2.87 -7.34 -12.29
C HIS A 70 2.44 -8.81 -12.33
N GLY A 71 2.81 -9.58 -11.30
CA GLY A 71 2.42 -10.98 -11.19
C GLY A 71 0.92 -11.18 -11.09
N LEU A 72 0.22 -10.33 -10.34
CA LEU A 72 -1.25 -10.38 -10.26
C LEU A 72 -1.89 -10.12 -11.62
N LEU A 73 -1.39 -9.13 -12.35
CA LEU A 73 -1.88 -8.82 -13.70
C LEU A 73 -1.61 -9.97 -14.67
N ASP A 74 -0.44 -10.58 -14.56
CA ASP A 74 -0.06 -11.70 -15.42
C ASP A 74 -0.94 -12.93 -15.16
N GLU A 75 -1.20 -13.25 -13.89
CA GLU A 75 -2.10 -14.35 -13.52
C GLU A 75 -3.52 -14.10 -14.03
N PHE A 76 -4.00 -12.88 -13.93
CA PHE A 76 -5.32 -12.50 -14.44
C PHE A 76 -5.40 -12.74 -15.95
N ASN A 77 -4.36 -12.33 -16.69
CA ASN A 77 -4.31 -12.49 -18.14
C ASN A 77 -4.22 -13.97 -18.58
N LYS A 78 -3.65 -14.81 -17.74
CA LYS A 78 -3.51 -16.25 -18.02
C LYS A 78 -4.73 -17.05 -17.60
N SER A 79 -5.66 -16.47 -16.85
CA SER A 79 -6.86 -17.16 -16.41
C SER A 79 -7.74 -17.53 -17.61
N THR A 80 -8.24 -18.77 -17.61
CA THR A 80 -9.17 -19.22 -18.62
C THR A 80 -10.62 -18.90 -18.27
N ASP A 81 -10.85 -18.50 -17.01
CA ASP A 81 -12.18 -18.13 -16.56
C ASP A 81 -12.54 -16.73 -17.04
N THR A 82 -13.80 -16.51 -17.39
CA THR A 82 -14.27 -15.18 -17.75
C THR A 82 -14.40 -14.36 -16.48
N PRO A 83 -13.64 -13.25 -16.35
CA PRO A 83 -13.72 -12.42 -15.16
C PRO A 83 -15.07 -11.72 -15.08
N ASN A 84 -15.60 -11.58 -13.85
CA ASN A 84 -16.80 -10.78 -13.64
C ASN A 84 -16.44 -9.28 -13.68
N GLU A 85 -17.45 -8.42 -13.63
CA GLU A 85 -17.23 -6.96 -13.70
C GLU A 85 -16.34 -6.45 -12.58
N VAL A 86 -16.47 -7.01 -11.40
CA VAL A 86 -15.71 -6.60 -10.21
C VAL A 86 -14.23 -6.95 -10.36
N GLU A 87 -13.94 -8.14 -10.85
CA GLU A 87 -12.57 -8.56 -11.11
C GLU A 87 -11.93 -7.72 -12.22
N GLN A 88 -12.71 -7.36 -13.24
CA GLN A 88 -12.25 -6.48 -14.31
C GLN A 88 -11.94 -5.08 -13.81
N GLU A 89 -12.75 -4.53 -12.88
CA GLU A 89 -12.49 -3.23 -12.26
C GLU A 89 -11.16 -3.23 -11.51
N LEU A 90 -10.93 -4.26 -10.70
CA LEU A 90 -9.65 -4.38 -9.96
C LEU A 90 -8.48 -4.50 -10.93
N TYR A 91 -8.59 -5.37 -11.93
CA TYR A 91 -7.56 -5.54 -12.94
C TYR A 91 -7.23 -4.21 -13.63
N GLN A 92 -8.27 -3.50 -14.08
CA GLN A 92 -8.07 -2.23 -14.79
C GLN A 92 -7.42 -1.19 -13.88
N PHE A 93 -7.85 -1.13 -12.62
CA PHE A 93 -7.24 -0.22 -11.64
C PHE A 93 -5.75 -0.53 -11.45
N LEU A 94 -5.40 -1.80 -11.27
CA LEU A 94 -4.01 -2.20 -11.09
C LEU A 94 -3.19 -1.92 -12.36
N ALA A 95 -3.74 -2.21 -13.53
CA ALA A 95 -3.06 -2.00 -14.80
C ALA A 95 -2.80 -0.51 -15.07
N ASP A 96 -3.79 0.33 -14.79
CA ASP A 96 -3.67 1.79 -15.01
C ASP A 96 -2.64 2.43 -14.08
N ASN A 97 -2.36 1.80 -12.95
CA ASN A 97 -1.47 2.36 -11.92
C ASN A 97 -0.24 1.49 -11.66
N GLU A 98 0.07 0.54 -12.53
CA GLU A 98 1.11 -0.48 -12.27
C GLU A 98 2.45 0.13 -11.86
N ASP A 99 2.94 1.12 -12.61
CA ASP A 99 4.26 1.70 -12.33
C ASP A 99 4.28 2.44 -10.99
N LEU A 100 3.25 3.21 -10.72
CA LEU A 100 3.13 3.93 -9.45
C LEU A 100 2.99 2.94 -8.28
N LEU A 101 2.13 1.94 -8.42
CA LEU A 101 1.93 0.93 -7.38
C LEU A 101 3.20 0.13 -7.11
N THR A 102 3.96 -0.20 -8.15
CA THR A 102 5.25 -0.88 -8.00
C THR A 102 6.22 -0.03 -7.19
N ALA A 103 6.32 1.27 -7.50
CA ALA A 103 7.19 2.18 -6.76
C ALA A 103 6.76 2.33 -5.30
N LEU A 104 5.46 2.46 -5.05
CA LEU A 104 4.93 2.56 -3.69
C LEU A 104 5.15 1.28 -2.90
N GLN A 105 4.97 0.13 -3.55
CA GLN A 105 5.18 -1.17 -2.92
C GLN A 105 6.66 -1.37 -2.55
N GLU A 106 7.57 -0.96 -3.42
CA GLU A 106 9.01 -1.00 -3.11
C GLU A 106 9.37 -0.10 -1.93
N ALA A 107 8.76 1.08 -1.85
CA ALA A 107 8.97 1.96 -0.70
C ALA A 107 8.53 1.29 0.59
N HIS A 108 7.36 0.64 0.59
CA HIS A 108 6.89 -0.12 1.75
C HIS A 108 7.85 -1.28 2.09
N ASP A 109 8.19 -2.08 1.10
CA ASP A 109 8.91 -3.34 1.34
C ASP A 109 10.36 -3.12 1.76
N HIS A 110 11.01 -2.09 1.23
CA HIS A 110 12.45 -1.91 1.40
C HIS A 110 12.87 -0.69 2.21
N LYS A 111 11.98 0.27 2.40
CA LYS A 111 12.31 1.54 3.09
C LYS A 111 11.50 1.80 4.34
N MET A 112 10.45 1.04 4.57
CA MET A 112 9.66 1.14 5.77
C MET A 112 10.14 0.14 6.80
N GLU A 113 10.24 0.55 8.05
CA GLU A 113 10.64 -0.32 9.15
C GLU A 113 9.44 -1.06 9.73
N HIS A 114 9.70 -2.05 10.59
CA HIS A 114 8.64 -2.76 11.33
C HIS A 114 7.76 -1.80 12.11
N SER A 115 8.36 -0.74 12.65
CA SER A 115 7.62 0.43 13.12
C SER A 115 8.42 1.65 12.70
N LEU A 116 7.73 2.66 12.16
CA LEU A 116 8.39 3.89 11.77
C LEU A 116 8.85 4.63 13.03
N GLY A 117 10.13 4.98 13.07
CA GLY A 117 10.64 5.85 14.12
C GLY A 117 10.21 7.29 13.87
N VAL A 118 10.11 8.08 14.93
CA VAL A 118 9.74 9.49 14.85
C VAL A 118 10.65 10.26 13.89
N ASN A 119 11.90 9.82 13.78
CA ASN A 119 12.92 10.45 12.93
C ASN A 119 13.28 9.61 11.70
N ASP A 120 12.38 8.72 11.27
CA ASP A 120 12.67 7.94 10.07
C ASP A 120 12.47 8.80 8.83
N HIS A 121 13.58 9.35 8.34
CA HIS A 121 13.58 10.17 7.13
C HIS A 121 13.74 9.35 5.84
N THR A 122 14.16 8.10 5.96
CA THR A 122 14.43 7.27 4.79
C THR A 122 13.15 6.94 4.02
N PHE A 123 12.12 6.53 4.73
CA PHE A 123 10.83 6.25 4.10
C PHE A 123 10.22 7.53 3.52
N LEU A 124 10.22 8.63 4.28
CA LEU A 124 9.72 9.91 3.78
C LEU A 124 10.47 10.35 2.53
N ALA A 125 11.81 10.30 2.55
CA ALA A 125 12.62 10.68 1.40
C ALA A 125 12.27 9.84 0.17
N THR A 126 12.07 8.53 0.35
CA THR A 126 11.69 7.64 -0.74
C THR A 126 10.32 8.00 -1.31
N MET A 127 9.35 8.31 -0.45
CA MET A 127 8.02 8.73 -0.88
C MET A 127 8.06 10.07 -1.61
N LEU A 128 8.91 11.00 -1.17
CA LEU A 128 9.12 12.27 -1.88
C LEU A 128 9.71 12.04 -3.27
N ASP A 129 10.65 11.10 -3.40
CA ASP A 129 11.21 10.73 -4.71
C ASP A 129 10.14 10.13 -5.62
N VAL A 130 9.25 9.31 -5.09
CA VAL A 130 8.13 8.77 -5.88
C VAL A 130 7.23 9.90 -6.37
N ALA A 131 6.86 10.83 -5.49
CA ALA A 131 6.05 11.98 -5.89
C ALA A 131 6.73 12.77 -7.01
N HIS A 132 8.03 13.01 -6.88
CA HIS A 132 8.79 13.75 -7.89
C HIS A 132 8.81 13.01 -9.23
N ARG A 133 9.09 11.69 -9.21
CA ARG A 133 9.14 10.88 -10.42
C ARG A 133 7.83 10.89 -11.19
N PHE A 134 6.71 10.89 -10.50
CA PHE A 134 5.38 10.82 -11.12
C PHE A 134 4.70 12.17 -11.27
N GLY A 135 5.41 13.27 -10.95
CA GLY A 135 4.86 14.63 -11.08
C GLY A 135 3.71 14.92 -10.15
N LEU A 136 3.74 14.35 -8.94
CA LEU A 136 2.67 14.46 -7.96
C LEU A 136 3.02 15.52 -6.91
N ASN A 137 1.98 16.16 -6.33
CA ASN A 137 2.22 17.07 -5.22
C ASN A 137 2.41 16.29 -3.91
N GLU A 138 3.05 16.94 -2.94
CA GLU A 138 3.48 16.32 -1.69
C GLU A 138 2.60 16.70 -0.50
N THR A 139 1.51 17.42 -0.72
CA THR A 139 0.71 18.01 0.36
C THR A 139 0.17 16.95 1.32
N ALA A 140 -0.48 15.91 0.80
CA ALA A 140 -1.05 14.85 1.64
C ALA A 140 0.04 14.03 2.32
N LEU A 141 1.14 13.75 1.61
CA LEU A 141 2.28 13.03 2.18
C LEU A 141 2.86 13.78 3.38
N ARG A 142 3.09 15.09 3.23
CA ARG A 142 3.65 15.90 4.32
C ARG A 142 2.68 16.03 5.49
N ALA A 143 1.38 16.13 5.20
CA ALA A 143 0.36 16.16 6.25
C ALA A 143 0.32 14.83 7.02
N ALA A 144 0.40 13.70 6.31
CA ALA A 144 0.42 12.38 6.94
C ALA A 144 1.66 12.20 7.82
N HIS A 145 2.83 12.63 7.32
CA HIS A 145 4.07 12.59 8.09
C HIS A 145 3.99 13.47 9.35
N GLN A 146 3.46 14.68 9.23
CA GLN A 146 3.28 15.56 10.37
C GLN A 146 2.32 14.98 11.41
N ALA A 147 1.23 14.38 10.97
CA ALA A 147 0.29 13.71 11.89
C ALA A 147 0.97 12.55 12.61
N TYR A 148 1.82 11.80 11.92
CA TYR A 148 2.58 10.70 12.51
C TYR A 148 3.56 11.21 13.59
N ILE A 149 4.31 12.26 13.29
CA ILE A 149 5.28 12.84 14.23
C ILE A 149 4.59 13.36 15.51
N ARG A 150 3.36 13.86 15.39
CA ARG A 150 2.61 14.44 16.50
C ARG A 150 1.88 13.42 17.35
N GLN A 151 1.85 12.15 16.96
CA GLN A 151 1.20 11.12 17.77
C GLN A 151 1.92 10.98 19.09
N PRO A 152 1.17 10.89 20.22
CA PRO A 152 1.79 10.61 21.51
C PRO A 152 2.49 9.25 21.43
N GLN A 153 3.75 9.20 21.84
CA GLN A 153 4.42 7.93 21.99
C GLN A 153 3.90 7.28 23.26
N GLU A 154 3.33 6.10 23.14
CA GLU A 154 2.99 5.31 24.30
C GLU A 154 4.28 4.84 24.96
N ALA A 155 4.39 5.15 26.24
CA ALA A 155 5.54 4.76 27.05
C ALA A 155 5.51 3.23 27.29
#